data_d9cd0ad73a87fa15af093e12a046abb7
#
_entry.id   d9cd0ad73a87fa15af093e12a046abb7
#
_cell.length_a   1.000
_cell.length_b   1.000
_cell.length_c   1.000
_cell.angle_alpha   90.00
_cell.angle_beta   90.00
_cell.angle_gamma   90.00
#
_symmetry.space_group_name_H-M   'P 1'
#
loop_
_entity.id
_entity.type
_entity.pdbx_description
1 polymer ?
#
loop_
_entity_poly.entity_id
_entity_poly.type
_entity_poly.pdbx_seq_one_letter_code
_entity_poly.pdbx_strand_id
1 'polypeptide(L)'
;MNTNEKNPVLYETLRVLVGEVIVAVLTVGVFLLLDLFSLVDFSYTVITGAALGALVIVLNFFFLARSTDKIALEAMAARGKGEMDEEEIEKFTKEQSAKMNNAIKLSFLLRTVSMLAALIVALITPYFNAIATIVPLLMLRPVLTVSGLLRRKEDVDATGN
;
A
#
# COMPACT_ATOMS: atom_id res chain seq x y z
N MET A 1 -29.99 1.94 10.41
CA MET A 1 -28.58 2.38 10.23
C MET A 1 -27.71 1.15 10.43
N ASN A 2 -27.32 0.48 9.34
CA ASN A 2 -26.59 -0.79 9.38
C ASN A 2 -25.12 -0.52 9.71
N THR A 3 -24.68 -0.89 10.90
CA THR A 3 -23.33 -0.75 11.46
C THR A 3 -22.30 -1.71 10.83
N ASN A 4 -22.54 -2.22 9.64
CA ASN A 4 -21.68 -3.18 8.93
C ASN A 4 -20.99 -2.59 7.68
N GLU A 5 -20.92 -1.27 7.51
CA GLU A 5 -20.01 -0.68 6.54
C GLU A 5 -18.58 -0.81 7.08
N LYS A 6 -17.96 -1.95 6.75
CA LYS A 6 -16.54 -2.18 6.95
C LYS A 6 -15.80 -1.00 6.32
N ASN A 7 -15.07 -0.27 7.14
CA ASN A 7 -14.30 0.92 6.75
C ASN A 7 -13.45 0.56 5.50
N PRO A 8 -13.74 1.09 4.30
CA PRO A 8 -13.16 0.60 3.05
C PRO A 8 -11.63 0.70 3.06
N VAL A 9 -11.10 1.75 3.69
CA VAL A 9 -9.65 1.95 3.87
C VAL A 9 -9.03 0.82 4.68
N LEU A 10 -9.70 0.40 5.76
CA LEU A 10 -9.19 -0.67 6.62
C LEU A 10 -9.18 -2.01 5.89
N TYR A 11 -10.24 -2.30 5.14
CA TYR A 11 -10.36 -3.55 4.39
C TYR A 11 -9.30 -3.67 3.27
N GLU A 12 -9.07 -2.60 2.53
CA GLU A 12 -8.03 -2.56 1.50
C GLU A 12 -6.63 -2.64 2.09
N THR A 13 -6.38 -1.95 3.21
CA THR A 13 -5.11 -2.04 3.92
C THR A 13 -4.84 -3.45 4.44
N LEU A 14 -5.87 -4.14 4.95
CA LEU A 14 -5.75 -5.52 5.41
C LEU A 14 -5.39 -6.48 4.27
N ARG A 15 -5.96 -6.29 3.08
CA ARG A 15 -5.59 -7.07 1.88
C ARG A 15 -4.12 -6.90 1.50
N VAL A 16 -3.64 -5.65 1.50
CA VAL A 16 -2.24 -5.37 1.22
C VAL A 16 -1.35 -5.99 2.30
N LEU A 17 -1.73 -5.89 3.57
CA LEU A 17 -1.01 -6.52 4.67
C LEU A 17 -0.90 -8.04 4.49
N VAL A 18 -1.99 -8.72 4.14
CA VAL A 18 -1.96 -10.17 3.86
C VAL A 18 -1.02 -10.48 2.69
N GLY A 19 -1.07 -9.69 1.61
CA GLY A 19 -0.17 -9.85 0.47
C GLY A 19 1.30 -9.69 0.86
N GLU A 20 1.62 -8.66 1.64
CA GLU A 20 2.97 -8.40 2.10
C GLU A 20 3.49 -9.45 3.11
N VAL A 21 2.62 -9.99 3.96
CA VAL A 21 2.96 -11.12 4.83
C VAL A 21 3.31 -12.36 3.99
N ILE A 22 2.56 -12.65 2.94
CA ILE A 22 2.87 -13.76 2.03
C ILE A 22 4.23 -13.53 1.36
N VAL A 23 4.51 -12.33 0.87
CA VAL A 23 5.81 -11.98 0.26
C VAL A 23 6.94 -12.13 1.27
N ALA A 24 6.77 -11.66 2.50
CA ALA A 24 7.77 -11.79 3.56
C ALA A 24 8.06 -13.27 3.88
N VAL A 25 7.02 -14.10 4.00
CA VAL A 25 7.16 -15.55 4.23
C VAL A 25 7.87 -16.22 3.06
N LEU A 26 7.51 -15.89 1.83
CA LEU A 26 8.19 -16.41 0.63
C LEU A 26 9.67 -15.97 0.59
N THR A 27 9.97 -14.74 0.94
CA THR A 27 11.34 -14.23 1.03
C THR A 27 12.15 -15.05 2.03
N VAL A 28 11.64 -15.26 3.24
CA VAL A 28 12.27 -16.09 4.27
C VAL A 28 12.44 -17.52 3.77
N GLY A 29 11.42 -18.09 3.11
CA GLY A 29 11.47 -19.44 2.54
C GLY A 29 12.57 -19.59 1.47
N VAL A 30 12.72 -18.61 0.59
CA VAL A 30 13.80 -18.61 -0.42
C VAL A 30 15.17 -18.55 0.26
N PHE A 31 15.36 -17.72 1.28
CA PHE A 31 16.64 -17.68 2.00
C PHE A 31 16.95 -19.00 2.74
N LEU A 32 15.93 -19.64 3.31
CA LEU A 32 16.11 -20.98 3.91
C LEU A 32 16.51 -22.03 2.87
N LEU A 33 15.94 -21.98 1.66
CA LEU A 33 16.35 -22.86 0.58
C LEU A 33 17.77 -22.59 0.12
N LEU A 34 18.17 -21.32 0.01
CA LEU A 34 19.54 -20.94 -0.36
C LEU A 34 20.57 -21.39 0.69
N ASP A 35 20.20 -21.34 1.97
CA ASP A 35 21.01 -21.84 3.08
C ASP A 35 21.21 -23.37 2.97
N LEU A 36 20.14 -24.11 2.67
CA LEU A 36 20.19 -25.56 2.47
C LEU A 36 21.17 -25.96 1.34
N PHE A 37 21.30 -25.11 0.31
CA PHE A 37 22.28 -25.29 -0.77
C PHE A 37 23.65 -24.66 -0.45
N SER A 38 23.85 -24.16 0.77
CA SER A 38 25.12 -23.50 1.21
C SER A 38 25.52 -22.30 0.35
N LEU A 39 24.52 -21.63 -0.27
CA LEU A 39 24.72 -20.44 -1.09
C LEU A 39 24.72 -19.14 -0.27
N VAL A 40 23.98 -19.12 0.84
CA VAL A 40 23.83 -17.97 1.73
C VAL A 40 23.55 -18.46 3.13
N ASP A 41 24.25 -17.93 4.14
CA ASP A 41 23.97 -18.27 5.54
C ASP A 41 22.64 -17.62 5.99
N PHE A 42 21.71 -18.44 6.45
CA PHE A 42 20.46 -17.95 7.01
C PHE A 42 20.67 -17.39 8.41
N SER A 43 20.22 -16.16 8.59
CA SER A 43 20.26 -15.50 9.90
C SER A 43 18.91 -14.88 10.23
N TYR A 44 18.64 -14.66 11.52
CA TYR A 44 17.45 -13.93 11.98
C TYR A 44 17.29 -12.54 11.33
N THR A 45 18.40 -11.96 10.86
CA THR A 45 18.40 -10.66 10.13
C THR A 45 17.60 -10.70 8.84
N VAL A 46 17.41 -11.87 8.23
CA VAL A 46 16.53 -12.07 7.05
C VAL A 46 15.08 -11.87 7.45
N ILE A 47 14.65 -12.44 8.57
CA ILE A 47 13.27 -12.32 9.08
C ILE A 47 12.97 -10.86 9.43
N THR A 48 13.87 -10.22 10.19
CA THR A 48 13.69 -8.81 10.59
C THR A 48 13.74 -7.87 9.39
N GLY A 49 14.59 -8.13 8.39
CA GLY A 49 14.67 -7.37 7.16
C GLY A 49 13.37 -7.48 6.33
N ALA A 50 12.87 -8.68 6.11
CA ALA A 50 11.61 -8.91 5.40
C ALA A 50 10.42 -8.25 6.14
N ALA A 51 10.38 -8.35 7.47
CA ALA A 51 9.35 -7.70 8.28
C ALA A 51 9.43 -6.16 8.20
N LEU A 52 10.63 -5.57 8.20
CA LEU A 52 10.82 -4.14 8.04
C LEU A 52 10.30 -3.67 6.67
N GLY A 53 10.66 -4.36 5.58
CA GLY A 53 10.21 -4.05 4.24
C GLY A 53 8.68 -4.09 4.12
N ALA A 54 8.06 -5.16 4.59
CA ALA A 54 6.61 -5.33 4.60
C ALA A 54 5.90 -4.25 5.44
N LEU A 55 6.42 -3.92 6.63
CA LEU A 55 5.87 -2.89 7.51
C LEU A 55 5.86 -1.51 6.82
N VAL A 56 6.97 -1.12 6.19
CA VAL A 56 7.08 0.16 5.48
C VAL A 56 6.05 0.26 4.35
N ILE A 57 5.84 -0.82 3.61
CA ILE A 57 4.83 -0.88 2.54
C ILE A 57 3.42 -0.69 3.10
N VAL A 58 3.06 -1.45 4.13
CA VAL A 58 1.71 -1.41 4.73
C VAL A 58 1.42 -0.02 5.29
N LEU A 59 2.36 0.59 6.00
CA LEU A 59 2.20 1.95 6.52
C LEU A 59 2.04 2.97 5.40
N ASN A 60 2.87 2.91 4.36
CA ASN A 60 2.76 3.80 3.21
C ASN A 60 1.41 3.68 2.50
N PHE A 61 0.92 2.44 2.33
CA PHE A 61 -0.39 2.19 1.72
C PHE A 61 -1.52 2.73 2.60
N PHE A 62 -1.46 2.50 3.91
CA PHE A 62 -2.46 2.98 4.85
C PHE A 62 -2.57 4.52 4.83
N PHE A 63 -1.44 5.24 4.86
CA PHE A 63 -1.44 6.69 4.81
C PHE A 63 -1.98 7.21 3.46
N LEU A 64 -1.62 6.57 2.35
CA LEU A 64 -2.16 6.91 1.04
C LEU A 64 -3.68 6.71 0.99
N ALA A 65 -4.17 5.54 1.37
CA ALA A 65 -5.58 5.20 1.36
C ALA A 65 -6.40 6.18 2.22
N ARG A 66 -5.92 6.49 3.43
CA ARG A 66 -6.57 7.45 4.32
C ARG A 66 -6.59 8.88 3.75
N SER A 67 -5.51 9.30 3.09
CA SER A 67 -5.44 10.63 2.47
C SER A 67 -6.40 10.76 1.29
N THR A 68 -6.47 9.73 0.46
CA THR A 68 -7.36 9.70 -0.71
C THR A 68 -8.83 9.66 -0.29
N ASP A 69 -9.17 8.85 0.72
CA ASP A 69 -10.53 8.75 1.26
C ASP A 69 -11.01 10.10 1.83
N LYS A 70 -10.16 10.79 2.57
CA LYS A 70 -10.47 12.13 3.09
C LYS A 70 -10.80 13.13 1.97
N ILE A 71 -10.01 13.16 0.90
CA ILE A 71 -10.24 14.04 -0.24
C ILE A 71 -11.55 13.68 -0.96
N ALA A 72 -11.85 12.39 -1.12
CA ALA A 72 -13.09 11.93 -1.73
C ALA A 72 -14.31 12.33 -0.91
N LEU A 73 -14.27 12.19 0.43
CA LEU A 73 -15.33 12.61 1.33
C LEU A 73 -15.56 14.13 1.30
N GLU A 74 -14.49 14.93 1.29
CA GLU A 74 -14.59 16.39 1.15
C GLU A 74 -15.23 16.78 -0.20
N ALA A 75 -14.90 16.07 -1.28
CA ALA A 75 -15.49 16.28 -2.59
C ALA A 75 -16.99 15.96 -2.63
N MET A 76 -17.39 14.85 -2.00
CA MET A 76 -18.82 14.47 -1.91
C MET A 76 -19.61 15.45 -1.04
N ALA A 77 -19.06 15.87 0.10
CA ALA A 77 -19.70 16.82 1.00
C ALA A 77 -19.89 18.21 0.35
N ALA A 78 -18.98 18.61 -0.51
CA ALA A 78 -19.08 19.87 -1.25
C ALA A 78 -20.17 19.81 -2.34
N ARG A 79 -20.27 18.67 -3.08
CA ARG A 79 -21.32 18.46 -4.08
C ARG A 79 -22.75 18.43 -3.51
N GLY A 80 -22.90 18.00 -2.25
CA GLY A 80 -24.20 17.89 -1.59
C GLY A 80 -24.76 19.22 -1.04
N LYS A 81 -24.04 20.34 -1.18
CA LYS A 81 -24.39 21.62 -0.51
C LYS A 81 -25.21 22.60 -1.36
N GLY A 82 -25.61 22.28 -2.59
CA GLY A 82 -26.50 23.13 -3.37
C GLY A 82 -26.36 22.95 -4.87
N GLU A 83 -27.29 23.54 -5.61
CA GLU A 83 -27.20 23.71 -7.06
C GLU A 83 -26.05 24.70 -7.36
N MET A 84 -24.92 24.16 -7.81
CA MET A 84 -23.79 24.95 -8.28
C MET A 84 -24.04 25.35 -9.71
N ASP A 85 -23.76 26.60 -10.05
CA ASP A 85 -23.75 27.09 -11.43
C ASP A 85 -22.61 26.41 -12.22
N GLU A 86 -22.74 26.33 -13.56
CA GLU A 86 -21.74 25.64 -14.42
C GLU A 86 -20.32 26.17 -14.19
N GLU A 87 -20.17 27.49 -14.00
CA GLU A 87 -18.88 28.12 -13.74
C GLU A 87 -18.29 27.73 -12.36
N GLU A 88 -19.14 27.58 -11.36
CA GLU A 88 -18.75 27.10 -10.02
C GLU A 88 -18.34 25.63 -10.04
N ILE A 89 -19.06 24.79 -10.80
CA ILE A 89 -18.71 23.38 -11.01
C ILE A 89 -17.34 23.24 -11.67
N GLU A 90 -17.03 24.06 -12.68
CA GLU A 90 -15.74 24.00 -13.35
C GLU A 90 -14.58 24.42 -12.43
N LYS A 91 -14.73 25.50 -11.67
CA LYS A 91 -13.74 25.95 -10.67
C LYS A 91 -13.53 24.91 -9.59
N PHE A 92 -14.62 24.37 -9.05
CA PHE A 92 -14.57 23.32 -8.03
C PHE A 92 -13.85 22.06 -8.53
N THR A 93 -14.16 21.63 -9.78
CA THR A 93 -13.51 20.45 -10.38
C THR A 93 -12.01 20.67 -10.59
N LYS A 94 -11.60 21.87 -11.01
CA LYS A 94 -10.17 22.23 -11.15
C LYS A 94 -9.46 22.24 -9.81
N GLU A 95 -10.04 22.86 -8.78
CA GLU A 95 -9.45 22.86 -7.43
C GLU A 95 -9.33 21.45 -6.84
N GLN A 96 -10.38 20.65 -7.00
CA GLN A 96 -10.38 19.28 -6.50
C GLN A 96 -9.34 18.41 -7.22
N SER A 97 -9.23 18.57 -8.54
CA SER A 97 -8.21 17.88 -9.34
C SER A 97 -6.80 18.30 -8.96
N ALA A 98 -6.58 19.60 -8.67
CA ALA A 98 -5.29 20.10 -8.19
C ALA A 98 -4.93 19.53 -6.79
N LYS A 99 -5.89 19.50 -5.86
CA LYS A 99 -5.70 18.89 -4.52
C LYS A 99 -5.37 17.41 -4.64
N MET A 100 -6.11 16.67 -5.48
CA MET A 100 -5.87 15.25 -5.71
C MET A 100 -4.47 15.00 -6.31
N ASN A 101 -4.08 15.75 -7.33
CA ASN A 101 -2.77 15.66 -7.96
C ASN A 101 -1.62 15.96 -6.97
N ASN A 102 -1.79 16.97 -6.13
CA ASN A 102 -0.80 17.30 -5.10
C ASN A 102 -0.72 16.21 -4.03
N ALA A 103 -1.84 15.63 -3.60
CA ALA A 103 -1.87 14.52 -2.66
C ALA A 103 -1.18 13.29 -3.23
N ILE A 104 -1.42 12.96 -4.50
CA ILE A 104 -0.76 11.84 -5.19
C ILE A 104 0.75 12.08 -5.28
N LYS A 105 1.19 13.28 -5.69
CA LYS A 105 2.63 13.63 -5.77
C LYS A 105 3.31 13.56 -4.41
N LEU A 106 2.68 14.13 -3.38
CA LEU A 106 3.20 14.10 -2.01
C LEU A 106 3.28 12.67 -1.48
N SER A 107 2.26 11.86 -1.73
CA SER A 107 2.24 10.46 -1.33
C SER A 107 3.33 9.64 -2.03
N PHE A 108 3.57 9.90 -3.33
CA PHE A 108 4.66 9.27 -4.06
C PHE A 108 6.03 9.65 -3.48
N LEU A 109 6.23 10.94 -3.16
CA LEU A 109 7.46 11.43 -2.54
C LEU A 109 7.69 10.79 -1.18
N LEU A 110 6.69 10.82 -0.30
CA LEU A 110 6.75 10.21 1.03
C LEU A 110 7.07 8.72 0.97
N ARG A 111 6.43 8.01 0.04
CA ARG A 111 6.70 6.59 -0.19
C ARG A 111 8.15 6.35 -0.61
N THR A 112 8.66 7.13 -1.57
CA THR A 112 10.03 6.99 -2.04
C THR A 112 11.03 7.28 -0.92
N VAL A 113 10.82 8.36 -0.17
CA VAL A 113 11.67 8.72 0.97
C VAL A 113 11.65 7.66 2.06
N SER A 114 10.47 7.14 2.42
CA SER A 114 10.37 6.09 3.45
C SER A 114 11.00 4.77 3.02
N MET A 115 10.90 4.39 1.73
CA MET A 115 11.58 3.21 1.19
C MET A 115 13.12 3.38 1.24
N LEU A 116 13.62 4.56 0.84
CA LEU A 116 15.04 4.86 0.91
C LEU A 116 15.53 4.87 2.36
N ALA A 117 14.78 5.46 3.27
CA ALA A 117 15.12 5.47 4.69
C ALA A 117 15.17 4.04 5.27
N ALA A 118 14.19 3.20 4.95
CA ALA A 118 14.19 1.79 5.37
C ALA A 118 15.41 1.02 4.83
N LEU A 119 15.77 1.25 3.57
CA LEU A 119 16.93 0.63 2.96
C LEU A 119 18.25 1.10 3.61
N ILE A 120 18.38 2.40 3.89
CA ILE A 120 19.55 2.95 4.57
C ILE A 120 19.66 2.33 5.98
N VAL A 121 18.54 2.24 6.72
CA VAL A 121 18.52 1.58 8.03
C VAL A 121 18.96 0.12 7.92
N ALA A 122 18.44 -0.61 6.94
CA ALA A 122 18.81 -2.01 6.72
C ALA A 122 20.28 -2.21 6.32
N LEU A 123 20.91 -1.24 5.65
CA LEU A 123 22.31 -1.29 5.28
C LEU A 123 23.28 -0.94 6.42
N ILE A 124 22.89 0.04 7.26
CA ILE A 124 23.76 0.51 8.34
C ILE A 124 23.65 -0.37 9.59
N THR A 125 22.49 -1.00 9.78
CA THR A 125 22.18 -1.72 11.02
C THR A 125 22.42 -3.23 10.83
N PRO A 126 23.23 -3.89 11.70
CA PRO A 126 23.52 -5.31 11.56
C PRO A 126 22.33 -6.24 11.88
N TYR A 127 21.21 -5.68 12.34
CA TYR A 127 20.01 -6.42 12.69
C TYR A 127 19.09 -6.72 11.52
N PHE A 128 19.33 -6.12 10.34
CA PHE A 128 18.49 -6.28 9.16
C PHE A 128 19.32 -6.76 7.96
N ASN A 129 18.75 -7.68 7.20
CA ASN A 129 19.32 -8.07 5.92
C ASN A 129 18.76 -7.15 4.81
N ALA A 130 19.63 -6.37 4.17
CA ALA A 130 19.24 -5.41 3.15
C ALA A 130 18.53 -6.07 1.96
N ILE A 131 19.00 -7.24 1.50
CA ILE A 131 18.38 -7.96 0.38
C ILE A 131 16.98 -8.41 0.76
N ALA A 132 16.81 -9.00 1.96
CA ALA A 132 15.51 -9.42 2.47
C ALA A 132 14.55 -8.23 2.68
N THR A 133 15.05 -7.02 2.94
CA THR A 133 14.25 -5.79 3.05
C THR A 133 13.80 -5.29 1.68
N ILE A 134 14.65 -5.39 0.65
CA ILE A 134 14.34 -4.90 -0.70
C ILE A 134 13.23 -5.73 -1.35
N VAL A 135 13.18 -7.03 -1.14
CA VAL A 135 12.21 -7.91 -1.82
C VAL A 135 10.75 -7.49 -1.57
N PRO A 136 10.26 -7.33 -0.34
CA PRO A 136 8.92 -6.79 -0.10
C PRO A 136 8.72 -5.40 -0.72
N LEU A 137 9.71 -4.50 -0.62
CA LEU A 137 9.61 -3.15 -1.18
C LEU A 137 9.39 -3.14 -2.71
N LEU A 138 9.96 -4.08 -3.43
CA LEU A 138 9.78 -4.24 -4.88
C LEU A 138 8.48 -4.96 -5.23
N MET A 139 8.00 -5.87 -4.37
CA MET A 139 6.83 -6.70 -4.63
C MET A 139 5.49 -5.99 -4.44
N LEU A 140 5.47 -4.75 -3.99
CA LEU A 140 4.22 -3.99 -3.82
C LEU A 140 3.40 -3.92 -5.11
N ARG A 141 4.01 -3.67 -6.28
CA ARG A 141 3.27 -3.59 -7.55
C ARG A 141 2.60 -4.92 -7.91
N PRO A 142 3.29 -6.07 -7.92
CA PRO A 142 2.66 -7.37 -8.09
C PRO A 142 1.54 -7.64 -7.09
N VAL A 143 1.74 -7.33 -5.80
CA VAL A 143 0.74 -7.52 -4.73
C VAL A 143 -0.52 -6.72 -5.03
N LEU A 144 -0.40 -5.44 -5.39
CA LEU A 144 -1.54 -4.60 -5.74
C LEU A 144 -2.26 -5.07 -7.00
N THR A 145 -1.52 -5.56 -8.00
CA THR A 145 -2.10 -6.08 -9.25
C THR A 145 -2.92 -7.35 -8.98
N VAL A 146 -2.37 -8.30 -8.23
CA VAL A 146 -3.08 -9.53 -7.86
C VAL A 146 -4.29 -9.23 -6.99
N SER A 147 -4.15 -8.34 -6.03
CA SER A 147 -5.24 -7.87 -5.15
C SER A 147 -6.39 -7.24 -5.95
N GLY A 148 -6.07 -6.43 -6.96
CA GLY A 148 -7.04 -5.81 -7.87
C GLY A 148 -7.75 -6.83 -8.76
N LEU A 149 -7.04 -7.83 -9.27
CA LEU A 149 -7.62 -8.92 -10.07
C LEU A 149 -8.60 -9.78 -9.25
N LEU A 150 -8.24 -10.08 -8.00
CA LEU A 150 -9.11 -10.83 -7.08
C LEU A 150 -10.40 -10.06 -6.79
N ARG A 151 -10.31 -8.74 -6.57
CA ARG A 151 -11.48 -7.89 -6.39
C ARG A 151 -12.42 -7.92 -7.59
N ARG A 152 -11.86 -7.78 -8.80
CA ARG A 152 -12.66 -7.82 -10.03
C ARG A 152 -13.41 -9.15 -10.19
N LYS A 153 -12.81 -10.26 -9.76
CA LYS A 153 -13.43 -11.57 -9.82
C LYS A 153 -14.59 -11.69 -8.81
N GLU A 154 -14.41 -11.20 -7.59
CA GLU A 154 -15.46 -11.15 -6.57
C GLU A 154 -16.66 -10.31 -7.03
N ASP A 155 -16.41 -9.14 -7.66
CA ASP A 155 -17.48 -8.26 -8.18
C ASP A 155 -18.27 -8.93 -9.34
N VAL A 156 -17.60 -9.69 -10.21
CA VAL A 156 -18.23 -10.43 -11.32
C VAL A 156 -19.07 -11.59 -10.78
N ASP A 157 -18.58 -12.33 -9.81
CA ASP A 157 -19.31 -13.45 -9.19
C ASP A 157 -20.54 -12.97 -8.39
N ALA A 158 -20.46 -11.77 -7.81
CA ALA A 158 -21.57 -11.14 -7.08
C ALA A 158 -22.69 -10.60 -7.98
N THR A 159 -22.36 -10.23 -9.23
CA THR A 159 -23.32 -9.69 -10.22
C THR A 159 -23.89 -10.74 -11.17
N GLY A 160 -23.36 -11.95 -11.13
CA GLY A 160 -23.73 -13.07 -12.02
C GLY A 160 -24.82 -14.03 -11.50
N ASN A 161 -25.49 -13.70 -10.38
CA ASN A 161 -26.64 -14.46 -9.82
C ASN A 161 -27.94 -13.67 -9.91
#